data_f0eb3c0f6a718c30bd9dd4cc41bad9a2
#
_entry.id   f0eb3c0f6a718c30bd9dd4cc41bad9a2
#
_cell.length_a   1.000
_cell.length_b   1.000
_cell.length_c   1.000
_cell.angle_alpha   90.00
_cell.angle_beta   90.00
_cell.angle_gamma   90.00
#
_symmetry.space_group_name_H-M   'P 1'
#
loop_
_entity.id
_entity.type
_entity.pdbx_description
1 polymer ?
#
loop_
_entity_poly.entity_id
_entity_poly.type
_entity_poly.pdbx_seq_one_letter_code
_entity_poly.pdbx_strand_id
1 'polypeptide(L)'
;EHQLVNYEEPESHGAEPPEPVPEKMKEFDVVVAPTMKSLTHTDARKEANKAGTRVATLPTVGREIWNTSLKADYQRVEEITEKAYELLSESEEVRITTPSGTDLSFKVDIDTYHRDTGMIQEKGEYGNLPAGEPNGYPEKINGTLVLDHFPFSPSAKKVEIKDGKVVALENKQGENSSELEKSFEKYPCSKKIAEFGFGTNPEAKLIGNTLQDEKALGT
;
A
#
# COMPACT_ATOMS: atom_id res chain seq x y z
N GLU A 1 -13.32 -26.72 -8.51
CA GLU A 1 -12.93 -27.26 -7.19
C GLU A 1 -12.37 -26.12 -6.34
N HIS A 2 -12.65 -26.13 -5.02
CA HIS A 2 -12.09 -25.14 -4.09
C HIS A 2 -11.60 -25.86 -2.83
N GLN A 3 -10.58 -25.29 -2.19
CA GLN A 3 -10.03 -25.75 -0.94
C GLN A 3 -9.79 -24.58 0.00
N LEU A 4 -10.17 -24.72 1.28
CA LEU A 4 -9.78 -23.81 2.34
C LEU A 4 -8.55 -24.37 3.05
N VAL A 5 -7.49 -23.57 3.12
CA VAL A 5 -6.27 -23.92 3.84
C VAL A 5 -6.10 -22.96 5.01
N ASN A 6 -6.15 -23.50 6.23
CA ASN A 6 -5.83 -22.74 7.44
C ASN A 6 -4.44 -23.13 7.92
N TYR A 7 -3.68 -22.15 8.38
CA TYR A 7 -2.34 -22.37 8.91
C TYR A 7 -2.06 -21.41 10.09
N GLU A 8 -1.04 -21.71 10.86
CA GLU A 8 -0.63 -20.89 11.99
C GLU A 8 -0.05 -19.55 11.51
N GLU A 9 -0.49 -18.45 12.12
CA GLU A 9 -0.09 -17.09 11.73
C GLU A 9 1.44 -16.93 11.84
N PRO A 10 2.13 -16.45 10.79
CA PRO A 10 3.55 -16.16 10.84
C PRO A 10 3.86 -14.96 11.77
N GLU A 11 5.12 -14.83 12.20
CA GLU A 11 5.53 -13.78 13.14
C GLU A 11 5.41 -12.36 12.58
N SER A 12 5.57 -12.18 11.27
CA SER A 12 5.59 -10.86 10.64
C SER A 12 5.00 -10.85 9.24
N HIS A 13 4.66 -9.64 8.74
CA HIS A 13 4.36 -9.44 7.32
C HIS A 13 5.56 -9.86 6.47
N GLY A 14 5.31 -10.58 5.38
CA GLY A 14 6.33 -11.07 4.46
C GLY A 14 7.08 -12.31 4.94
N ALA A 15 6.79 -12.85 6.13
CA ALA A 15 7.29 -14.16 6.52
C ALA A 15 6.63 -15.26 5.69
N GLU A 16 7.42 -16.28 5.35
CA GLU A 16 6.92 -17.40 4.53
C GLU A 16 5.84 -18.19 5.27
N PRO A 17 4.77 -18.58 4.59
CA PRO A 17 3.79 -19.48 5.18
C PRO A 17 4.39 -20.88 5.36
N PRO A 18 3.93 -21.65 6.39
CA PRO A 18 4.46 -22.99 6.65
C PRO A 18 4.03 -24.00 5.58
N GLU A 19 4.75 -25.08 5.49
CA GLU A 19 4.33 -26.24 4.68
C GLU A 19 2.98 -26.82 5.16
N PRO A 20 2.09 -27.26 4.26
CA PRO A 20 2.27 -27.37 2.81
C PRO A 20 1.72 -26.18 2.00
N VAL A 21 1.58 -24.97 2.58
CA VAL A 21 0.91 -23.83 1.94
C VAL A 21 1.60 -23.41 0.64
N PRO A 22 2.96 -23.27 0.57
CA PRO A 22 3.64 -22.88 -0.67
C PRO A 22 3.36 -23.79 -1.85
N GLU A 23 3.38 -25.12 -1.60
CA GLU A 23 3.09 -26.10 -2.66
C GLU A 23 1.62 -26.07 -3.07
N LYS A 24 0.72 -25.94 -2.09
CA LYS A 24 -0.72 -25.81 -2.35
C LYS A 24 -1.08 -24.61 -3.21
N MET A 25 -0.43 -23.48 -3.01
CA MET A 25 -0.68 -22.28 -3.81
C MET A 25 -0.44 -22.51 -5.31
N LYS A 26 0.46 -23.41 -5.69
CA LYS A 26 0.79 -23.75 -7.09
C LYS A 26 -0.20 -24.71 -7.75
N GLU A 27 -1.05 -25.39 -6.96
CA GLU A 27 -2.00 -26.38 -7.46
C GLU A 27 -3.29 -25.76 -8.03
N PHE A 28 -3.55 -24.45 -7.77
CA PHE A 28 -4.80 -23.78 -8.13
C PHE A 28 -4.59 -22.68 -9.17
N ASP A 29 -5.61 -22.45 -9.99
CA ASP A 29 -5.63 -21.34 -10.95
C ASP A 29 -5.70 -19.98 -10.24
N VAL A 30 -6.32 -19.96 -9.05
CA VAL A 30 -6.54 -18.74 -8.25
C VAL A 30 -6.34 -19.03 -6.77
N VAL A 31 -5.59 -18.16 -6.11
CA VAL A 31 -5.44 -18.13 -4.65
C VAL A 31 -5.94 -16.79 -4.12
N VAL A 32 -6.83 -16.84 -3.13
CA VAL A 32 -7.28 -15.66 -2.37
C VAL A 32 -6.79 -15.83 -0.93
N ALA A 33 -5.97 -14.91 -0.45
CA ALA A 33 -5.27 -15.01 0.83
C ALA A 33 -5.69 -13.90 1.83
N PRO A 34 -6.86 -14.07 2.51
CA PRO A 34 -7.31 -13.16 3.57
C PRO A 34 -6.59 -13.50 4.88
N THR A 35 -5.36 -13.07 5.02
CA THR A 35 -4.47 -13.41 6.14
C THR A 35 -4.16 -12.20 7.02
N MET A 36 -3.87 -12.41 8.30
CA MET A 36 -3.47 -11.31 9.18
C MET A 36 -2.07 -10.78 8.82
N LYS A 37 -1.19 -11.65 8.34
CA LYS A 37 0.14 -11.26 7.85
C LYS A 37 0.18 -11.34 6.34
N SER A 38 0.73 -10.30 5.73
CA SER A 38 0.80 -10.19 4.26
C SER A 38 1.68 -11.28 3.65
N LEU A 39 1.18 -11.95 2.62
CA LEU A 39 1.93 -12.86 1.76
C LEU A 39 2.44 -12.18 0.48
N THR A 40 2.18 -10.91 0.28
CA THR A 40 2.44 -10.16 -0.97
C THR A 40 3.89 -10.29 -1.44
N HIS A 41 4.85 -10.25 -0.53
CA HIS A 41 6.28 -10.27 -0.87
C HIS A 41 6.97 -11.60 -0.61
N THR A 42 6.23 -12.66 -0.25
CA THR A 42 6.78 -14.00 0.02
C THR A 42 7.25 -14.69 -1.24
N ASP A 43 8.21 -15.59 -1.09
CA ASP A 43 8.65 -16.44 -2.20
C ASP A 43 7.57 -17.46 -2.57
N ALA A 44 6.79 -17.95 -1.60
CA ALA A 44 5.63 -18.79 -1.86
C ALA A 44 4.67 -18.15 -2.88
N ARG A 45 4.32 -16.88 -2.71
CA ARG A 45 3.48 -16.14 -3.66
C ARG A 45 4.16 -16.01 -5.03
N LYS A 46 5.46 -15.64 -5.06
CA LYS A 46 6.21 -15.49 -6.32
C LYS A 46 6.28 -16.79 -7.11
N GLU A 47 6.55 -17.90 -6.44
CA GLU A 47 6.61 -19.22 -7.08
C GLU A 47 5.24 -19.69 -7.59
N ALA A 48 4.16 -19.41 -6.84
CA ALA A 48 2.80 -19.67 -7.31
C ALA A 48 2.49 -18.86 -8.59
N ASN A 49 2.86 -17.57 -8.65
CA ASN A 49 2.69 -16.79 -9.87
C ASN A 49 3.50 -17.32 -11.05
N LYS A 50 4.75 -17.75 -10.82
CA LYS A 50 5.57 -18.40 -11.88
C LYS A 50 4.93 -19.69 -12.41
N ALA A 51 4.20 -20.41 -11.54
CA ALA A 51 3.44 -21.60 -11.94
C ALA A 51 2.14 -21.24 -12.71
N GLY A 52 1.77 -19.97 -12.77
CA GLY A 52 0.59 -19.47 -13.48
C GLY A 52 -0.61 -19.19 -12.58
N THR A 53 -0.49 -19.38 -11.28
CA THR A 53 -1.55 -19.07 -10.31
C THR A 53 -1.76 -17.54 -10.21
N ARG A 54 -3.00 -17.09 -10.27
CA ARG A 54 -3.37 -15.72 -9.92
C ARG A 54 -3.51 -15.60 -8.41
N VAL A 55 -2.91 -14.59 -7.81
CA VAL A 55 -2.91 -14.45 -6.35
C VAL A 55 -3.46 -13.09 -5.91
N ALA A 56 -4.56 -13.09 -5.19
CA ALA A 56 -5.08 -11.92 -4.49
C ALA A 56 -4.71 -12.01 -3.00
N THR A 57 -3.91 -11.09 -2.50
CA THR A 57 -3.58 -10.98 -1.07
C THR A 57 -4.47 -9.92 -0.41
N LEU A 58 -5.04 -10.26 0.75
CA LEU A 58 -5.96 -9.39 1.49
C LEU A 58 -5.49 -9.31 2.96
N PRO A 59 -4.29 -8.76 3.20
CA PRO A 59 -3.76 -8.71 4.57
C PRO A 59 -4.65 -7.84 5.47
N THR A 60 -4.91 -8.33 6.68
CA THR A 60 -5.71 -7.62 7.70
C THR A 60 -7.15 -7.26 7.27
N VAL A 61 -7.67 -7.89 6.20
CA VAL A 61 -9.03 -7.63 5.75
C VAL A 61 -10.05 -7.98 6.83
N GLY A 62 -10.83 -6.97 7.24
CA GLY A 62 -11.90 -7.11 8.20
C GLY A 62 -13.29 -6.96 7.57
N ARG A 63 -14.33 -7.13 8.39
CA ARG A 63 -15.72 -7.03 7.93
C ARG A 63 -16.05 -5.67 7.28
N GLU A 64 -15.42 -4.60 7.74
CA GLU A 64 -15.65 -3.25 7.22
C GLU A 64 -15.11 -3.12 5.80
N ILE A 65 -13.86 -3.52 5.57
CA ILE A 65 -13.22 -3.56 4.25
C ILE A 65 -14.02 -4.45 3.30
N TRP A 66 -14.46 -5.62 3.80
CA TRP A 66 -15.28 -6.56 3.03
C TRP A 66 -16.60 -5.95 2.54
N ASN A 67 -17.19 -5.04 3.31
CA ASN A 67 -18.45 -4.40 3.00
C ASN A 67 -18.34 -3.04 2.28
N THR A 68 -17.14 -2.52 2.10
CA THR A 68 -16.85 -1.24 1.44
C THR A 68 -15.95 -1.43 0.22
N SER A 69 -14.71 -1.11 0.32
CA SER A 69 -13.74 -1.04 -0.78
C SER A 69 -13.53 -2.35 -1.54
N LEU A 70 -13.71 -3.50 -0.88
CA LEU A 70 -13.63 -4.79 -1.57
C LEU A 70 -14.84 -5.05 -2.51
N LYS A 71 -15.96 -4.35 -2.30
CA LYS A 71 -17.15 -4.40 -3.17
C LYS A 71 -17.18 -3.30 -4.21
N ALA A 72 -16.14 -2.51 -4.34
CA ALA A 72 -16.07 -1.46 -5.35
C ALA A 72 -16.30 -2.03 -6.76
N ASP A 73 -16.80 -1.20 -7.63
CA ASP A 73 -16.78 -1.47 -9.07
C ASP A 73 -15.33 -1.34 -9.56
N TYR A 74 -14.65 -2.47 -9.72
CA TYR A 74 -13.24 -2.50 -10.09
C TYR A 74 -12.97 -2.01 -11.52
N GLN A 75 -13.97 -2.02 -12.41
CA GLN A 75 -13.85 -1.34 -13.70
C GLN A 75 -13.74 0.18 -13.51
N ARG A 76 -14.53 0.71 -12.57
CA ARG A 76 -14.46 2.12 -12.22
C ARG A 76 -13.16 2.49 -11.49
N VAL A 77 -12.67 1.62 -10.61
CA VAL A 77 -11.37 1.79 -9.95
C VAL A 77 -10.25 1.81 -11.00
N GLU A 78 -10.26 0.88 -11.93
CA GLU A 78 -9.30 0.83 -13.05
C GLU A 78 -9.32 2.12 -13.86
N GLU A 79 -10.50 2.58 -14.31
CA GLU A 79 -10.62 3.84 -15.07
C GLU A 79 -9.99 5.04 -14.34
N ILE A 80 -10.22 5.16 -13.03
CA ILE A 80 -9.68 6.28 -12.24
C ILE A 80 -8.16 6.13 -12.07
N THR A 81 -7.71 4.90 -11.78
CA THR A 81 -6.27 4.59 -11.61
C THR A 81 -5.49 4.83 -12.88
N GLU A 82 -5.99 4.36 -14.02
CA GLU A 82 -5.35 4.58 -15.33
C GLU A 82 -5.27 6.07 -15.67
N LYS A 83 -6.34 6.81 -15.42
CA LYS A 83 -6.33 8.27 -15.66
C LYS A 83 -5.34 9.01 -14.75
N ALA A 84 -5.23 8.62 -13.49
CA ALA A 84 -4.25 9.18 -12.58
C ALA A 84 -2.82 8.83 -13.01
N TYR A 85 -2.60 7.59 -13.46
CA TYR A 85 -1.30 7.15 -13.99
C TYR A 85 -0.93 7.89 -15.29
N GLU A 86 -1.88 8.10 -16.22
CA GLU A 86 -1.67 8.89 -17.43
C GLU A 86 -1.18 10.30 -17.10
N LEU A 87 -1.84 10.99 -16.15
CA LEU A 87 -1.43 12.33 -15.71
C LEU A 87 -0.03 12.33 -15.09
N LEU A 88 0.32 11.32 -14.31
CA LEU A 88 1.68 11.15 -13.77
C LEU A 88 2.68 10.94 -14.90
N SER A 89 2.35 10.13 -15.91
CA SER A 89 3.24 9.81 -17.03
C SER A 89 3.56 11.02 -17.92
N GLU A 90 2.66 11.98 -17.97
CA GLU A 90 2.82 13.24 -18.72
C GLU A 90 3.51 14.34 -17.89
N SER A 91 3.79 14.08 -16.60
CA SER A 91 4.32 15.05 -15.66
C SER A 91 5.82 14.82 -15.39
N GLU A 92 6.61 15.89 -15.37
CA GLU A 92 8.00 15.85 -14.90
C GLU A 92 8.09 16.01 -13.37
N GLU A 93 7.14 16.74 -12.79
CA GLU A 93 7.10 17.08 -11.36
C GLU A 93 5.67 17.06 -10.85
N VAL A 94 5.50 16.57 -9.62
CA VAL A 94 4.25 16.63 -8.86
C VAL A 94 4.44 17.57 -7.68
N ARG A 95 3.46 18.44 -7.44
CA ARG A 95 3.36 19.22 -6.21
C ARG A 95 2.04 18.94 -5.52
N ILE A 96 2.11 18.68 -4.21
CA ILE A 96 0.95 18.41 -3.36
C ILE A 96 0.83 19.50 -2.33
N THR A 97 -0.35 20.11 -2.25
CA THR A 97 -0.65 21.11 -1.23
C THR A 97 -1.99 20.81 -0.57
N THR A 98 -2.08 20.98 0.74
CA THR A 98 -3.34 20.84 1.49
C THR A 98 -3.60 22.06 2.38
N PRO A 99 -4.87 22.34 2.73
CA PRO A 99 -5.20 23.42 3.68
C PRO A 99 -4.56 23.25 5.06
N SER A 100 -4.25 22.02 5.48
CA SER A 100 -3.56 21.71 6.74
C SER A 100 -2.09 22.08 6.74
N GLY A 101 -1.50 22.36 5.56
CA GLY A 101 -0.14 22.87 5.42
C GLY A 101 0.85 21.88 4.80
N THR A 102 0.41 20.78 4.22
CA THR A 102 1.26 19.98 3.34
C THR A 102 1.68 20.82 2.14
N ASP A 103 2.97 20.83 1.83
CA ASP A 103 3.55 21.40 0.62
C ASP A 103 4.78 20.57 0.25
N LEU A 104 4.57 19.62 -0.65
CA LEU A 104 5.56 18.65 -1.11
C LEU A 104 5.75 18.78 -2.61
N SER A 105 6.98 18.62 -3.09
CA SER A 105 7.25 18.41 -4.51
C SER A 105 8.24 17.26 -4.73
N PHE A 106 8.09 16.55 -5.85
CA PHE A 106 8.98 15.47 -6.26
C PHE A 106 8.95 15.29 -7.78
N LYS A 107 10.01 14.69 -8.32
CA LYS A 107 10.07 14.30 -9.72
C LYS A 107 9.44 12.94 -9.93
N VAL A 108 8.79 12.79 -11.08
CA VAL A 108 8.19 11.51 -11.50
C VAL A 108 9.21 10.74 -12.34
N ASP A 109 9.52 9.53 -11.92
CA ASP A 109 10.17 8.50 -12.73
C ASP A 109 9.13 7.43 -13.01
N ILE A 110 8.42 7.58 -14.13
CA ILE A 110 7.25 6.75 -14.45
C ILE A 110 7.57 5.27 -14.55
N ASP A 111 8.80 4.91 -14.87
CA ASP A 111 9.25 3.51 -14.97
C ASP A 111 9.21 2.78 -13.61
N THR A 112 9.15 3.54 -12.50
CA THR A 112 9.02 2.99 -11.14
C THR A 112 7.57 2.84 -10.71
N TYR A 113 6.61 3.40 -11.45
CA TYR A 113 5.20 3.42 -11.05
C TYR A 113 4.44 2.18 -11.51
N HIS A 114 3.60 1.69 -10.63
CA HIS A 114 2.68 0.58 -10.86
C HIS A 114 1.23 1.07 -10.82
N ARG A 115 0.34 0.33 -11.47
CA ARG A 115 -1.10 0.58 -11.51
C ARG A 115 -1.79 -0.54 -10.73
N ASP A 116 -2.09 -0.28 -9.46
CA ASP A 116 -2.85 -1.24 -8.65
C ASP A 116 -4.35 -1.04 -8.90
N THR A 117 -4.86 -1.66 -9.95
CA THR A 117 -6.26 -1.55 -10.36
C THR A 117 -7.17 -2.60 -9.72
N GLY A 118 -6.58 -3.65 -9.12
CA GLY A 118 -7.31 -4.82 -8.63
C GLY A 118 -7.77 -5.79 -9.71
N MET A 119 -7.46 -5.53 -10.98
CA MET A 119 -7.77 -6.40 -12.11
C MET A 119 -6.69 -7.48 -12.24
N ILE A 120 -6.91 -8.62 -11.56
CA ILE A 120 -6.00 -9.78 -11.56
C ILE A 120 -6.56 -10.84 -12.50
N GLN A 121 -6.38 -10.68 -13.80
CA GLN A 121 -7.07 -11.47 -14.83
C GLN A 121 -6.16 -12.48 -15.53
N GLU A 122 -4.91 -12.13 -15.74
CA GLU A 122 -3.98 -12.96 -16.48
C GLU A 122 -3.24 -13.97 -15.60
N LYS A 123 -2.81 -15.08 -16.20
CA LYS A 123 -2.06 -16.13 -15.48
C LYS A 123 -0.76 -15.56 -14.89
N GLY A 124 -0.55 -15.87 -13.62
CA GLY A 124 0.64 -15.42 -12.91
C GLY A 124 0.56 -13.98 -12.36
N GLU A 125 -0.56 -13.29 -12.55
CA GLU A 125 -0.77 -11.97 -11.95
C GLU A 125 -1.02 -12.06 -10.44
N TYR A 126 -0.71 -10.97 -9.77
CA TYR A 126 -1.02 -10.79 -8.35
C TYR A 126 -1.36 -9.34 -8.04
N GLY A 127 -2.03 -9.14 -6.93
CA GLY A 127 -2.32 -7.82 -6.39
C GLY A 127 -2.82 -7.90 -4.97
N ASN A 128 -2.94 -6.74 -4.34
CA ASN A 128 -3.68 -6.60 -3.09
C ASN A 128 -5.15 -6.30 -3.41
N LEU A 129 -6.03 -6.77 -2.56
CA LEU A 129 -7.44 -6.37 -2.55
C LEU A 129 -7.84 -5.95 -1.13
N PRO A 130 -8.52 -4.79 -0.95
CA PRO A 130 -8.92 -3.85 -1.99
C PRO A 130 -7.72 -3.20 -2.68
N ALA A 131 -7.96 -2.71 -3.89
CA ALA A 131 -7.01 -2.03 -4.74
C ALA A 131 -7.51 -0.62 -5.10
N GLY A 132 -6.70 0.11 -5.83
CA GLY A 132 -7.00 1.43 -6.36
C GLY A 132 -5.94 2.46 -5.99
N GLU A 133 -4.78 2.40 -6.67
CA GLU A 133 -3.75 3.44 -6.63
C GLU A 133 -2.72 3.28 -7.76
N PRO A 134 -2.27 4.33 -8.39
CA PRO A 134 -0.95 4.39 -8.98
C PRO A 134 0.05 4.65 -7.85
N ASN A 135 1.11 3.85 -7.77
CA ASN A 135 2.16 4.00 -6.77
C ASN A 135 3.56 3.81 -7.36
N GLY A 136 4.54 4.49 -6.80
CA GLY A 136 5.91 4.41 -7.28
C GLY A 136 6.88 5.24 -6.45
N TYR A 137 8.13 5.30 -6.90
CA TYR A 137 9.18 6.03 -6.18
C TYR A 137 9.14 7.54 -6.49
N PRO A 138 8.96 8.41 -5.47
CA PRO A 138 9.01 9.87 -5.65
C PRO A 138 10.47 10.35 -5.64
N GLU A 139 11.03 10.59 -6.83
CA GLU A 139 12.43 11.03 -6.94
C GLU A 139 12.61 12.44 -6.36
N LYS A 140 13.60 12.62 -5.49
CA LYS A 140 13.98 13.92 -4.91
C LYS A 140 12.82 14.64 -4.21
N ILE A 141 11.97 13.90 -3.50
CA ILE A 141 10.88 14.52 -2.75
C ILE A 141 11.42 15.46 -1.67
N ASN A 142 10.82 16.66 -1.63
CA ASN A 142 11.16 17.73 -0.69
C ASN A 142 9.91 18.44 -0.19
N GLY A 143 9.99 18.98 1.00
CA GLY A 143 8.97 19.86 1.58
C GLY A 143 8.41 19.37 2.91
N THR A 144 7.21 19.81 3.21
CA THR A 144 6.48 19.53 4.46
C THR A 144 5.31 18.60 4.18
N LEU A 145 5.19 17.52 4.96
CA LEU A 145 4.00 16.65 5.00
C LEU A 145 3.31 16.82 6.35
N VAL A 146 2.06 17.28 6.35
CA VAL A 146 1.18 17.25 7.52
C VAL A 146 0.44 15.93 7.52
N LEU A 147 0.53 15.21 8.63
CA LEU A 147 -0.06 13.87 8.80
C LEU A 147 -1.49 14.04 9.34
N ASP A 148 -2.44 14.33 8.46
CA ASP A 148 -3.84 14.50 8.84
C ASP A 148 -4.46 13.18 9.29
N HIS A 149 -4.09 12.10 8.62
CA HIS A 149 -4.47 10.73 8.97
C HIS A 149 -3.24 9.82 8.88
N PHE A 150 -2.87 9.18 9.99
CA PHE A 150 -1.72 8.28 10.04
C PHE A 150 -1.98 7.16 11.06
N PRO A 151 -2.56 6.01 10.62
CA PRO A 151 -3.16 5.02 11.52
C PRO A 151 -2.18 4.37 12.48
N PHE A 152 -0.92 4.14 12.09
CA PHE A 152 0.08 3.49 12.94
C PHE A 152 0.99 4.46 13.70
N SER A 153 0.78 5.77 13.60
CA SER A 153 1.47 6.77 14.42
C SER A 153 0.60 8.01 14.63
N PRO A 154 -0.55 7.88 15.34
CA PRO A 154 -1.54 8.95 15.45
C PRO A 154 -1.03 10.18 16.21
N SER A 155 0.06 10.08 16.95
CA SER A 155 0.71 11.20 17.63
C SER A 155 1.63 12.02 16.74
N ALA A 156 2.09 11.48 15.63
CA ALA A 156 2.86 12.25 14.64
C ALA A 156 1.95 13.27 13.97
N LYS A 157 2.46 14.51 13.77
CA LYS A 157 1.70 15.62 13.21
C LYS A 157 2.25 16.07 11.87
N LYS A 158 3.58 16.24 11.80
CA LYS A 158 4.23 16.82 10.65
C LYS A 158 5.63 16.27 10.48
N VAL A 159 6.05 16.08 9.24
CA VAL A 159 7.42 15.73 8.90
C VAL A 159 7.99 16.71 7.87
N GLU A 160 9.26 17.05 8.03
CA GLU A 160 10.03 17.79 7.05
C GLU A 160 10.88 16.78 6.25
N ILE A 161 10.80 16.87 4.93
CA ILE A 161 11.47 15.98 4.01
C ILE A 161 12.48 16.79 3.18
N LYS A 162 13.70 16.27 3.08
CA LYS A 162 14.76 16.83 2.25
C LYS A 162 15.48 15.71 1.51
N ASP A 163 15.59 15.85 0.19
CA ASP A 163 16.24 14.87 -0.71
C ASP A 163 15.79 13.42 -0.42
N GLY A 164 14.48 13.22 -0.31
CA GLY A 164 13.87 11.90 -0.09
C GLY A 164 14.05 11.33 1.32
N LYS A 165 14.41 12.17 2.31
CA LYS A 165 14.61 11.74 3.70
C LYS A 165 13.86 12.63 4.67
N VAL A 166 13.27 12.04 5.70
CA VAL A 166 12.75 12.77 6.85
C VAL A 166 13.93 13.36 7.64
N VAL A 167 13.96 14.69 7.77
CA VAL A 167 14.99 15.44 8.50
C VAL A 167 14.50 16.00 9.83
N ALA A 168 13.20 16.20 9.98
CA ALA A 168 12.57 16.63 11.22
C ALA A 168 11.18 16.01 11.37
N LEU A 169 10.75 15.80 12.60
CA LEU A 169 9.44 15.32 12.98
C LEU A 169 8.86 16.20 14.09
N GLU A 170 7.59 16.58 13.94
CA GLU A 170 6.80 17.26 14.97
C GLU A 170 5.68 16.33 15.42
N ASN A 171 5.56 16.10 16.73
CA ASN A 171 4.45 15.40 17.33
C ASN A 171 3.29 16.34 17.70
N LYS A 172 2.10 15.79 17.89
CA LYS A 172 0.96 16.53 18.42
C LYS A 172 1.28 17.04 19.84
N GLN A 173 0.71 18.19 20.19
CA GLN A 173 0.98 18.81 21.48
C GLN A 173 0.64 17.88 22.65
N GLY A 174 1.56 17.70 23.57
CA GLY A 174 1.42 16.83 24.73
C GLY A 174 1.92 15.40 24.53
N GLU A 175 2.34 15.03 23.32
CA GLU A 175 2.91 13.73 23.00
C GLU A 175 4.44 13.75 23.14
N ASN A 176 5.01 12.83 23.91
CA ASN A 176 6.44 12.78 24.18
C ASN A 176 7.24 12.20 23.00
N SER A 177 6.70 11.18 22.35
CA SER A 177 7.26 10.61 21.12
C SER A 177 6.22 9.79 20.39
N SER A 178 6.29 9.80 19.06
CA SER A 178 5.44 8.95 18.22
C SER A 178 6.08 7.58 17.97
N GLU A 179 5.27 6.60 17.55
CA GLU A 179 5.80 5.31 17.08
C GLU A 179 6.70 5.49 15.87
N LEU A 180 6.41 6.48 15.02
CA LEU A 180 7.23 6.85 13.88
C LEU A 180 8.63 7.29 14.32
N GLU A 181 8.73 8.14 15.36
CA GLU A 181 10.01 8.58 15.92
C GLU A 181 10.83 7.42 16.47
N LYS A 182 10.20 6.52 17.23
CA LYS A 182 10.83 5.29 17.73
C LYS A 182 11.32 4.38 16.60
N SER A 183 10.53 4.31 15.50
CA SER A 183 10.92 3.56 14.30
C SER A 183 12.16 4.16 13.65
N PHE A 184 12.24 5.49 13.55
CA PHE A 184 13.40 6.20 13.01
C PHE A 184 14.67 6.02 13.85
N GLU A 185 14.52 5.92 15.16
CA GLU A 185 15.65 5.63 16.07
C GLU A 185 16.13 4.19 15.91
N LYS A 186 15.19 3.24 15.87
CA LYS A 186 15.50 1.81 15.77
C LYS A 186 16.03 1.41 14.38
N TYR A 187 15.48 2.01 13.33
CA TYR A 187 15.80 1.70 11.94
C TYR A 187 16.12 2.99 11.16
N PRO A 188 17.38 3.49 11.15
CA PRO A 188 17.72 4.75 10.48
C PRO A 188 17.37 4.79 8.98
N CYS A 189 17.31 3.64 8.30
CA CYS A 189 16.89 3.55 6.91
C CYS A 189 15.40 3.87 6.71
N SER A 190 14.56 3.75 7.75
CA SER A 190 13.12 4.07 7.70
C SER A 190 12.81 5.55 7.53
N LYS A 191 13.82 6.43 7.64
CA LYS A 191 13.71 7.87 7.29
C LYS A 191 13.64 8.12 5.77
N LYS A 192 14.00 7.14 4.95
CA LYS A 192 13.87 7.26 3.49
C LYS A 192 12.41 7.17 3.08
N ILE A 193 11.99 8.11 2.23
CA ILE A 193 10.70 8.00 1.54
C ILE A 193 10.91 6.97 0.41
N ALA A 194 10.12 5.93 0.43
CA ALA A 194 10.25 4.80 -0.49
C ALA A 194 9.16 4.76 -1.55
N GLU A 195 8.00 5.32 -1.25
CA GLU A 195 6.83 5.23 -2.12
C GLU A 195 5.97 6.48 -1.99
N PHE A 196 5.36 6.87 -3.08
CA PHE A 196 4.20 7.74 -3.19
C PHE A 196 3.08 6.96 -3.85
N GLY A 197 1.91 6.95 -3.22
CA GLY A 197 0.69 6.41 -3.78
C GLY A 197 -0.40 7.47 -3.78
N PHE A 198 -1.37 7.32 -4.68
CA PHE A 198 -2.54 8.18 -4.77
C PHE A 198 -3.81 7.33 -4.82
N GLY A 199 -4.61 7.36 -3.75
CA GLY A 199 -5.82 6.54 -3.63
C GLY A 199 -6.85 6.86 -4.70
N THR A 200 -7.36 5.83 -5.37
CA THR A 200 -8.30 5.93 -6.50
C THR A 200 -9.57 5.08 -6.34
N ASN A 201 -9.75 4.44 -5.18
CA ASN A 201 -10.95 3.63 -4.91
C ASN A 201 -12.04 4.49 -4.25
N PRO A 202 -13.17 4.77 -4.93
CA PRO A 202 -14.23 5.64 -4.40
C PRO A 202 -15.00 5.04 -3.22
N GLU A 203 -14.92 3.72 -3.03
CA GLU A 203 -15.61 3.02 -1.93
C GLU A 203 -14.71 2.80 -0.71
N ALA A 204 -13.41 3.09 -0.82
CA ALA A 204 -12.49 3.02 0.32
C ALA A 204 -12.73 4.19 1.28
N LYS A 205 -12.56 3.91 2.57
CA LYS A 205 -12.80 4.85 3.66
C LYS A 205 -11.63 4.82 4.63
N LEU A 206 -11.33 5.95 5.25
CA LEU A 206 -10.33 6.05 6.31
C LEU A 206 -10.86 5.42 7.59
N ILE A 207 -10.35 4.25 7.94
CA ILE A 207 -10.79 3.45 9.11
C ILE A 207 -9.65 3.10 10.06
N GLY A 208 -8.43 3.55 9.78
CA GLY A 208 -7.25 3.18 10.55
C GLY A 208 -6.63 1.85 10.12
N ASN A 209 -6.92 1.40 8.91
CA ASN A 209 -6.32 0.20 8.31
C ASN A 209 -5.57 0.60 7.04
N THR A 210 -4.25 0.43 7.05
CA THR A 210 -3.37 0.87 5.96
C THR A 210 -3.80 0.31 4.61
N LEU A 211 -4.15 -0.97 4.53
CA LEU A 211 -4.57 -1.62 3.28
C LEU A 211 -5.72 -0.88 2.59
N GLN A 212 -6.68 -0.35 3.36
CA GLN A 212 -7.80 0.40 2.82
C GLN A 212 -7.54 1.91 2.74
N ASP A 213 -6.91 2.46 3.79
CA ASP A 213 -6.77 3.91 3.92
C ASP A 213 -5.95 4.50 2.76
N GLU A 214 -4.90 3.79 2.31
CA GLU A 214 -4.08 4.18 1.16
C GLU A 214 -4.82 4.13 -0.17
N LYS A 215 -5.94 3.40 -0.26
CA LYS A 215 -6.76 3.29 -1.47
C LYS A 215 -7.89 4.32 -1.52
N ALA A 216 -8.17 5.03 -0.42
CA ALA A 216 -9.27 5.99 -0.37
C ALA A 216 -9.04 7.13 -1.36
N LEU A 217 -10.09 7.49 -2.10
CA LEU A 217 -9.98 8.45 -3.20
C LEU A 217 -9.41 9.81 -2.73
N GLY A 218 -8.24 10.16 -3.25
CA GLY A 218 -7.56 11.42 -2.98
C GLY A 218 -6.67 11.42 -1.71
N THR A 219 -6.34 10.23 -1.18
CA THR A 219 -5.37 10.10 -0.08
C THR A 219 -3.97 9.88 -0.61
#